data_52619721474da70cdffc5e01fc57a01b
#
_entry.id   52619721474da70cdffc5e01fc57a01b
#
_cell.length_a   1.000
_cell.length_b   1.000
_cell.length_c   1.000
_cell.angle_alpha   90.00
_cell.angle_beta   90.00
_cell.angle_gamma   90.00
#
_symmetry.space_group_name_H-M   'P 1'
#
loop_
_entity.id
_entity.type
_entity.pdbx_description
1 polymer ?
#
loop_
_entity_poly.entity_id
_entity_poly.type
_entity_poly.pdbx_seq_one_letter_code
_entity_poly.pdbx_strand_id
1 'polypeptide(L)'
;MQNLIMNSFINYPKDLEEFLEEIPISNFTPFNQKIILALLEMKNKNQVIQLEIIRLKIGDEAFESKEFSAILQADTYPNYLELKSDFKTYLSLKMQEFLANELIKATRKSEIFDFDFLGKYTTLGTNRNGKYYWEWEEFFKSKPKIEKIPTGIDFLDHVSEGGFEVGQLILLSGDPEAGKTLLSVQYITNAQQNHKVTYFGFEFSVRKHIETLNSKNFKLNKENYFIDDLSCEINELVSQIRLLAREGHKLFIIDSQMKIQAPIIGRTIEEVETTKFTTLADLAKRLQVIIVLIIQNSKSDSYAPTGSRKGVHEAHVMIRIERIKSGELKHIKDYNERNKHRRVLILKNKQTGLQGVQFFRMVDYKLFEINTNYRKLDDSPYEIKDYDY
;
A
#
# COMPACT_ATOMS: atom_id res chain seq x y z
N MET A 1 20.32 22.22 20.49
CA MET A 1 19.39 22.50 19.37
C MET A 1 18.01 22.99 19.88
N GLN A 2 17.30 22.25 20.75
CA GLN A 2 15.94 22.65 21.16
C GLN A 2 15.93 24.00 21.92
N ASN A 3 16.84 24.23 22.87
CA ASN A 3 16.94 25.50 23.58
C ASN A 3 17.29 26.68 22.66
N LEU A 4 18.15 26.48 21.67
CA LEU A 4 18.46 27.47 20.65
C LEU A 4 17.20 27.88 19.86
N ILE A 5 16.42 26.92 19.41
CA ILE A 5 15.17 27.20 18.70
C ILE A 5 14.18 27.94 19.60
N MET A 6 14.01 27.50 20.86
CA MET A 6 13.11 28.15 21.82
C MET A 6 13.52 29.59 22.12
N ASN A 7 14.82 29.85 22.32
CA ASN A 7 15.32 31.20 22.55
C ASN A 7 15.16 32.06 21.29
N SER A 8 15.33 31.45 20.09
CA SER A 8 15.09 32.17 18.84
C SER A 8 13.60 32.54 18.65
N PHE A 9 12.66 31.70 19.06
CA PHE A 9 11.25 32.03 19.06
C PHE A 9 10.90 33.22 19.96
N ILE A 10 11.55 33.30 21.14
CA ILE A 10 11.33 34.40 22.08
C ILE A 10 11.84 35.72 21.50
N ASN A 11 13.03 35.71 20.90
CA ASN A 11 13.68 36.91 20.40
C ASN A 11 13.25 37.34 19.01
N TYR A 12 12.84 36.37 18.14
CA TYR A 12 12.50 36.59 16.74
C TYR A 12 11.14 35.92 16.39
N PRO A 13 10.03 36.33 16.99
CA PRO A 13 8.75 35.62 16.91
C PRO A 13 8.06 35.71 15.55
N LYS A 14 8.59 36.47 14.61
CA LYS A 14 7.93 36.78 13.33
C LYS A 14 7.54 35.49 12.57
N ASP A 15 8.46 34.56 12.45
CA ASP A 15 8.34 33.37 11.60
C ASP A 15 7.97 32.12 12.40
N LEU A 16 7.51 32.29 13.65
CA LEU A 16 7.15 31.19 14.56
C LEU A 16 6.06 30.29 13.96
N GLU A 17 5.00 30.86 13.39
CA GLU A 17 3.90 30.08 12.82
C GLU A 17 4.36 29.26 11.62
N GLU A 18 5.14 29.88 10.73
CA GLU A 18 5.71 29.19 9.55
C GLU A 18 6.64 28.03 9.95
N PHE A 19 7.39 28.19 11.04
CA PHE A 19 8.20 27.11 11.56
C PHE A 19 7.34 25.95 12.08
N LEU A 20 6.27 26.28 12.80
CA LEU A 20 5.34 25.31 13.40
C LEU A 20 4.42 24.61 12.37
N GLU A 21 4.24 25.18 11.19
CA GLU A 21 3.54 24.49 10.08
C GLU A 21 4.23 23.18 9.67
N GLU A 22 5.57 23.17 9.70
CA GLU A 22 6.34 21.98 9.35
C GLU A 22 6.76 21.13 10.56
N ILE A 23 6.89 21.75 11.74
CA ILE A 23 7.34 21.10 12.96
C ILE A 23 6.29 21.34 14.06
N PRO A 24 5.34 20.41 14.25
CA PRO A 24 4.26 20.53 15.21
C PRO A 24 4.73 20.82 16.64
N ILE A 25 3.91 21.56 17.38
CA ILE A 25 4.11 21.83 18.80
C ILE A 25 4.30 20.54 19.61
N SER A 26 3.61 19.46 19.22
CA SER A 26 3.73 18.14 19.87
C SER A 26 5.12 17.53 19.85
N ASN A 27 6.02 18.00 18.98
CA ASN A 27 7.42 17.57 18.93
C ASN A 27 8.32 18.24 19.98
N PHE A 28 7.78 19.19 20.72
CA PHE A 28 8.48 19.87 21.81
C PHE A 28 8.11 19.25 23.16
N THR A 29 8.98 19.44 24.17
CA THR A 29 8.67 19.01 25.53
C THR A 29 7.43 19.72 26.06
N PRO A 30 6.67 19.13 27.00
CA PRO A 30 5.49 19.80 27.60
C PRO A 30 5.80 21.20 28.14
N PHE A 31 6.99 21.39 28.67
CA PHE A 31 7.48 22.69 29.13
C PHE A 31 7.61 23.69 27.96
N ASN A 32 8.27 23.30 26.88
CA ASN A 32 8.43 24.14 25.71
C ASN A 32 7.10 24.41 24.97
N GLN A 33 6.18 23.43 24.95
CA GLN A 33 4.84 23.62 24.41
C GLN A 33 4.10 24.75 25.12
N LYS A 34 4.21 24.82 26.46
CA LYS A 34 3.59 25.90 27.25
C LYS A 34 4.13 27.27 26.86
N ILE A 35 5.43 27.39 26.63
CA ILE A 35 6.07 28.64 26.17
C ILE A 35 5.58 28.99 24.75
N ILE A 36 5.60 28.04 23.82
CA ILE A 36 5.17 28.25 22.43
C ILE A 36 3.71 28.73 22.39
N LEU A 37 2.83 28.11 23.16
CA LEU A 37 1.42 28.51 23.24
C LEU A 37 1.27 29.95 23.79
N ALA A 38 2.06 30.32 24.80
CA ALA A 38 2.09 31.67 25.31
C ALA A 38 2.54 32.70 24.24
N LEU A 39 3.58 32.37 23.47
CA LEU A 39 4.09 33.23 22.38
C LEU A 39 3.04 33.38 21.26
N LEU A 40 2.39 32.30 20.85
CA LEU A 40 1.32 32.34 19.84
C LEU A 40 0.12 33.19 20.33
N GLU A 41 -0.28 33.04 21.60
CA GLU A 41 -1.36 33.85 22.16
C GLU A 41 -1.00 35.35 22.18
N MET A 42 0.25 35.69 22.56
CA MET A 42 0.73 37.07 22.53
C MET A 42 0.71 37.63 21.11
N LYS A 43 1.22 36.85 20.15
CA LYS A 43 1.25 37.24 18.74
C LYS A 43 -0.18 37.47 18.19
N ASN A 44 -1.11 36.58 18.47
CA ASN A 44 -2.52 36.71 18.04
C ASN A 44 -3.23 37.93 18.64
N LYS A 45 -2.78 38.36 19.81
CA LYS A 45 -3.30 39.60 20.47
C LYS A 45 -2.52 40.86 20.11
N ASN A 46 -1.58 40.79 19.18
CA ASN A 46 -0.62 41.85 18.84
C ASN A 46 0.12 42.43 20.06
N GLN A 47 0.39 41.60 21.06
CA GLN A 47 1.13 42.00 22.24
C GLN A 47 2.64 41.92 21.98
N VAL A 48 3.41 42.88 22.51
CA VAL A 48 4.88 42.82 22.46
C VAL A 48 5.35 41.67 23.31
N ILE A 49 6.27 40.85 22.74
CA ILE A 49 6.86 39.74 23.47
C ILE A 49 7.94 40.29 24.41
N GLN A 50 7.64 40.28 25.72
CA GLN A 50 8.51 40.67 26.81
C GLN A 50 8.56 39.55 27.85
N LEU A 51 9.69 39.41 28.52
CA LEU A 51 9.89 38.31 29.49
C LEU A 51 8.88 38.38 30.65
N GLU A 52 8.51 39.58 31.12
CA GLU A 52 7.51 39.78 32.17
C GLU A 52 6.14 39.29 31.74
N ILE A 53 5.79 39.47 30.47
CA ILE A 53 4.49 38.99 29.96
C ILE A 53 4.52 37.47 29.77
N ILE A 54 5.66 36.92 29.33
CA ILE A 54 5.86 35.47 29.28
C ILE A 54 5.71 34.89 30.68
N ARG A 55 6.34 35.49 31.70
CA ARG A 55 6.25 35.10 33.11
C ARG A 55 4.77 35.00 33.57
N LEU A 56 3.97 36.02 33.28
CA LEU A 56 2.55 36.04 33.65
C LEU A 56 1.76 34.89 33.00
N LYS A 57 2.16 34.45 31.80
CA LYS A 57 1.44 33.39 31.06
C LYS A 57 1.89 31.99 31.45
N ILE A 58 3.20 31.78 31.68
CA ILE A 58 3.71 30.45 32.03
C ILE A 58 3.73 30.21 33.55
N GLY A 59 3.63 31.26 34.35
CA GLY A 59 3.68 31.25 35.82
C GLY A 59 5.10 31.33 36.38
N ASP A 60 5.21 31.84 37.64
CA ASP A 60 6.49 32.10 38.30
C ASP A 60 7.37 30.85 38.43
N GLU A 61 6.80 29.73 38.83
CA GLU A 61 7.54 28.46 38.98
C GLU A 61 8.20 28.00 37.66
N ALA A 62 7.48 28.09 36.56
CA ALA A 62 8.00 27.77 35.23
C ALA A 62 9.07 28.78 34.78
N PHE A 63 8.85 30.05 35.02
CA PHE A 63 9.75 31.15 34.64
C PHE A 63 11.09 31.10 35.42
N GLU A 64 11.07 30.76 36.71
CA GLU A 64 12.24 30.66 37.57
C GLU A 64 12.92 29.26 37.47
N SER A 65 12.43 28.37 36.65
CA SER A 65 12.99 27.03 36.49
C SER A 65 14.36 27.04 35.83
N LYS A 66 15.18 26.01 36.14
CA LYS A 66 16.44 25.77 35.45
C LYS A 66 16.27 25.57 33.95
N GLU A 67 15.13 25.00 33.55
CA GLU A 67 14.81 24.73 32.14
C GLU A 67 14.62 26.02 31.37
N PHE A 68 13.89 27.00 31.93
CA PHE A 68 13.72 28.32 31.31
C PHE A 68 15.03 29.10 31.26
N SER A 69 15.81 29.08 32.34
CA SER A 69 17.12 29.72 32.37
C SER A 69 18.05 29.12 31.29
N ALA A 70 18.03 27.82 31.07
CA ALA A 70 18.83 27.18 30.06
C ALA A 70 18.37 27.55 28.62
N ILE A 71 17.10 27.87 28.43
CA ILE A 71 16.61 28.41 27.15
C ILE A 71 17.16 29.80 26.92
N LEU A 72 17.05 30.69 27.91
CA LEU A 72 17.53 32.08 27.79
C LEU A 72 19.05 32.21 27.64
N GLN A 73 19.80 31.25 28.15
CA GLN A 73 21.28 31.19 28.02
C GLN A 73 21.74 30.57 26.70
N ALA A 74 20.87 29.92 25.95
CA ALA A 74 21.22 29.36 24.66
C ALA A 74 21.41 30.47 23.61
N ASP A 75 22.24 30.20 22.61
CA ASP A 75 22.36 31.09 21.46
C ASP A 75 21.03 31.31 20.76
N THR A 76 20.91 32.40 20.03
CA THR A 76 19.74 32.70 19.17
C THR A 76 20.16 32.70 17.71
N TYR A 77 19.25 32.33 16.85
CA TYR A 77 19.43 32.35 15.40
C TYR A 77 18.27 33.07 14.74
N PRO A 78 18.47 34.33 14.26
CA PRO A 78 17.39 35.14 13.69
C PRO A 78 16.65 34.45 12.52
N ASN A 79 17.39 33.71 11.71
CA ASN A 79 16.87 33.03 10.52
C ASN A 79 16.59 31.53 10.76
N TYR A 80 15.98 31.21 11.91
CA TYR A 80 15.78 29.82 12.36
C TYR A 80 14.91 28.96 11.43
N LEU A 81 14.24 29.55 10.45
CA LEU A 81 13.57 28.78 9.39
C LEU A 81 14.56 27.90 8.61
N GLU A 82 15.80 28.35 8.43
CA GLU A 82 16.86 27.56 7.80
C GLU A 82 17.23 26.30 8.59
N LEU A 83 17.00 26.32 9.89
CA LEU A 83 17.32 25.22 10.80
C LEU A 83 16.23 24.13 10.83
N LYS A 84 15.13 24.28 10.07
CA LYS A 84 14.04 23.28 10.06
C LYS A 84 14.53 21.87 9.75
N SER A 85 15.41 21.72 8.74
CA SER A 85 15.98 20.42 8.34
C SER A 85 16.84 19.81 9.44
N ASP A 86 17.73 20.61 10.02
CA ASP A 86 18.62 20.17 11.08
C ASP A 86 17.85 19.83 12.36
N PHE A 87 16.80 20.61 12.65
CA PHE A 87 15.94 20.34 13.79
C PHE A 87 15.11 19.07 13.61
N LYS A 88 14.61 18.78 12.40
CA LYS A 88 13.95 17.49 12.08
C LYS A 88 14.91 16.32 12.27
N THR A 89 16.16 16.47 11.82
CA THR A 89 17.21 15.46 12.04
C THR A 89 17.49 15.26 13.52
N TYR A 90 17.62 16.33 14.29
CA TYR A 90 17.79 16.27 15.75
C TYR A 90 16.63 15.54 16.43
N LEU A 91 15.37 15.85 16.08
CA LEU A 91 14.19 15.18 16.62
C LEU A 91 14.19 13.69 16.27
N SER A 92 14.58 13.34 15.05
CA SER A 92 14.68 11.94 14.60
C SER A 92 15.72 11.17 15.41
N LEU A 93 16.88 11.76 15.67
CA LEU A 93 17.93 11.16 16.50
C LEU A 93 17.47 10.98 17.95
N LYS A 94 16.78 11.97 18.53
CA LYS A 94 16.18 11.85 19.86
C LYS A 94 15.14 10.77 19.96
N MET A 95 14.34 10.58 18.92
CA MET A 95 13.38 9.50 18.83
C MET A 95 14.07 8.14 18.74
N GLN A 96 15.14 8.01 17.95
CA GLN A 96 15.92 6.77 17.89
C GLN A 96 16.52 6.41 19.24
N GLU A 97 17.06 7.41 19.95
CA GLU A 97 17.59 7.24 21.32
C GLU A 97 16.50 6.74 22.28
N PHE A 98 15.32 7.35 22.24
CA PHE A 98 14.18 6.92 23.04
C PHE A 98 13.78 5.46 22.73
N LEU A 99 13.62 5.11 21.45
CA LEU A 99 13.25 3.75 21.03
C LEU A 99 14.32 2.71 21.42
N ALA A 100 15.60 3.05 21.29
CA ALA A 100 16.68 2.18 21.72
C ALA A 100 16.59 1.89 23.23
N ASN A 101 16.31 2.93 24.04
CA ASN A 101 16.14 2.78 25.48
C ASN A 101 14.92 1.92 25.84
N GLU A 102 13.79 2.08 25.14
CA GLU A 102 12.60 1.26 25.37
C GLU A 102 12.82 -0.21 24.98
N LEU A 103 13.52 -0.49 23.87
CA LEU A 103 13.95 -1.84 23.49
C LEU A 103 14.84 -2.49 24.55
N ILE A 104 15.83 -1.73 25.06
CA ILE A 104 16.72 -2.22 26.13
C ILE A 104 15.92 -2.51 27.41
N LYS A 105 14.97 -1.65 27.77
CA LYS A 105 14.09 -1.88 28.95
C LYS A 105 13.26 -3.14 28.79
N ALA A 106 12.61 -3.35 27.64
CA ALA A 106 11.83 -4.55 27.36
C ALA A 106 12.71 -5.81 27.45
N THR A 107 13.90 -5.78 26.83
CA THR A 107 14.85 -6.90 26.88
C THR A 107 15.27 -7.23 28.32
N ARG A 108 15.57 -6.22 29.13
CA ARG A 108 15.96 -6.41 30.56
C ARG A 108 14.83 -7.01 31.40
N LYS A 109 13.57 -6.75 31.03
CA LYS A 109 12.39 -7.32 31.69
C LYS A 109 11.97 -8.67 31.10
N SER A 110 12.66 -9.17 30.07
CA SER A 110 12.27 -10.36 29.29
C SER A 110 10.88 -10.23 28.65
N GLU A 111 10.49 -9.01 28.30
CA GLU A 111 9.26 -8.68 27.58
C GLU A 111 9.56 -8.56 26.09
N ILE A 112 8.63 -9.04 25.24
CA ILE A 112 8.72 -8.84 23.79
C ILE A 112 8.24 -7.42 23.48
N PHE A 113 9.10 -6.63 22.84
CA PHE A 113 8.75 -5.27 22.46
C PHE A 113 7.68 -5.26 21.36
N ASP A 114 6.63 -4.47 21.55
CA ASP A 114 5.58 -4.28 20.56
C ASP A 114 6.07 -3.33 19.46
N PHE A 115 6.44 -3.88 18.30
CA PHE A 115 6.91 -3.10 17.16
C PHE A 115 5.80 -2.27 16.47
N ASP A 116 4.52 -2.54 16.73
CA ASP A 116 3.42 -1.69 16.26
C ASP A 116 3.45 -0.30 16.93
N PHE A 117 4.07 -0.22 18.10
CA PHE A 117 4.38 1.04 18.77
C PHE A 117 5.23 1.98 17.90
N LEU A 118 6.11 1.44 17.05
CA LEU A 118 6.96 2.24 16.14
C LEU A 118 6.14 3.05 15.12
N GLY A 119 5.00 2.52 14.69
CA GLY A 119 4.15 3.22 13.71
C GLY A 119 3.68 4.60 14.19
N LYS A 120 3.54 4.79 15.49
CA LYS A 120 3.14 6.08 16.10
C LYS A 120 4.25 7.14 16.05
N TYR A 121 5.51 6.72 15.93
CA TYR A 121 6.68 7.61 16.04
C TYR A 121 7.43 7.82 14.71
N THR A 122 7.07 7.10 13.65
CA THR A 122 7.73 7.23 12.33
C THR A 122 7.27 8.44 11.52
N THR A 123 6.27 9.18 12.00
CA THR A 123 5.72 10.38 11.34
C THR A 123 6.08 11.66 12.09
N LEU A 124 7.38 11.94 12.22
CA LEU A 124 7.83 13.28 12.63
C LEU A 124 7.61 14.24 11.45
N GLY A 125 6.65 15.13 11.56
CA GLY A 125 6.56 16.27 10.66
C GLY A 125 5.29 16.41 9.81
N THR A 126 4.20 15.69 10.08
CA THR A 126 2.93 15.98 9.38
C THR A 126 1.88 16.48 10.36
N ASN A 127 1.60 17.77 10.32
CA ASN A 127 0.59 18.42 11.16
C ASN A 127 -0.84 17.95 10.89
N ARG A 128 -1.09 17.42 9.70
CA ARG A 128 -2.36 16.79 9.32
C ARG A 128 -2.13 15.81 8.18
N ASN A 129 -2.77 14.67 8.27
CA ASN A 129 -2.72 13.65 7.21
C ASN A 129 -3.60 14.03 6.00
N GLY A 130 -4.50 15.01 6.16
CA GLY A 130 -5.40 15.49 5.13
C GLY A 130 -5.02 16.89 4.61
N LYS A 131 -5.44 17.18 3.41
CA LYS A 131 -5.33 18.48 2.75
C LYS A 131 -6.73 18.90 2.30
N TYR A 132 -6.97 20.21 2.18
CA TYR A 132 -8.19 20.72 1.52
C TYR A 132 -8.18 20.32 0.04
N TYR A 133 -9.36 20.31 -0.59
CA TYR A 133 -9.49 19.94 -2.00
C TYR A 133 -8.54 20.75 -2.91
N TRP A 134 -8.48 22.07 -2.74
CA TRP A 134 -7.61 22.94 -3.53
C TRP A 134 -6.11 22.66 -3.33
N GLU A 135 -5.69 22.29 -2.10
CA GLU A 135 -4.31 21.90 -1.81
C GLU A 135 -3.93 20.59 -2.49
N TRP A 136 -4.89 19.65 -2.56
CA TRP A 136 -4.71 18.42 -3.32
C TRP A 136 -4.65 18.68 -4.81
N GLU A 137 -5.51 19.55 -5.33
CA GLU A 137 -5.51 19.93 -6.74
C GLU A 137 -4.17 20.55 -7.15
N GLU A 138 -3.64 21.48 -6.35
CA GLU A 138 -2.33 22.10 -6.59
C GLU A 138 -1.19 21.09 -6.48
N PHE A 139 -1.21 20.24 -5.46
CA PHE A 139 -0.24 19.18 -5.29
C PHE A 139 -0.19 18.24 -6.50
N PHE A 140 -1.34 17.88 -7.06
CA PHE A 140 -1.39 16.98 -8.21
C PHE A 140 -1.10 17.66 -9.55
N LYS A 141 -1.24 18.98 -9.68
CA LYS A 141 -0.81 19.71 -10.89
C LYS A 141 0.67 19.53 -11.21
N SER A 142 1.49 19.41 -10.17
CA SER A 142 2.96 19.23 -10.29
C SER A 142 3.39 17.75 -10.34
N LYS A 143 2.46 16.81 -10.14
CA LYS A 143 2.76 15.36 -10.13
C LYS A 143 2.45 14.73 -11.47
N PRO A 144 3.24 13.74 -11.92
CA PRO A 144 2.89 12.94 -13.09
C PRO A 144 1.55 12.21 -12.84
N LYS A 145 0.84 11.90 -13.92
CA LYS A 145 -0.34 11.03 -13.86
C LYS A 145 0.02 9.70 -13.21
N ILE A 146 -0.96 9.06 -12.57
CA ILE A 146 -0.77 7.73 -11.99
C ILE A 146 -0.27 6.78 -13.08
N GLU A 147 0.82 6.10 -12.79
CA GLU A 147 1.42 5.12 -13.70
C GLU A 147 0.46 3.93 -13.86
N LYS A 148 0.24 3.53 -15.11
CA LYS A 148 -0.55 2.34 -15.46
C LYS A 148 0.35 1.30 -16.11
N ILE A 149 0.15 0.04 -15.75
CA ILE A 149 0.89 -1.09 -16.34
C ILE A 149 -0.08 -1.92 -17.18
N PRO A 150 0.07 -1.91 -18.52
CA PRO A 150 -0.77 -2.70 -19.41
C PRO A 150 -0.59 -4.20 -19.18
N THR A 151 -1.69 -4.94 -19.23
CA THR A 151 -1.68 -6.40 -19.09
C THR A 151 -1.27 -7.10 -20.40
N GLY A 152 -1.42 -6.45 -21.54
CA GLY A 152 -1.28 -7.03 -22.86
C GLY A 152 -2.43 -7.95 -23.24
N ILE A 153 -3.56 -7.80 -22.55
CA ILE A 153 -4.84 -8.50 -22.81
C ILE A 153 -5.87 -7.42 -23.07
N ASP A 154 -6.32 -7.29 -24.32
CA ASP A 154 -7.11 -6.15 -24.80
C ASP A 154 -8.35 -5.89 -23.93
N PHE A 155 -9.06 -6.93 -23.53
CA PHE A 155 -10.21 -6.80 -22.63
C PHE A 155 -9.85 -6.18 -21.28
N LEU A 156 -8.77 -6.65 -20.63
CA LEU A 156 -8.36 -6.13 -19.33
C LEU A 156 -7.83 -4.70 -19.45
N ASP A 157 -7.09 -4.42 -20.52
CA ASP A 157 -6.56 -3.08 -20.77
C ASP A 157 -7.69 -2.09 -21.14
N HIS A 158 -8.74 -2.55 -21.84
CA HIS A 158 -9.93 -1.75 -22.11
C HIS A 158 -10.68 -1.39 -20.83
N VAL A 159 -11.00 -2.36 -19.95
CA VAL A 159 -11.76 -2.11 -18.71
C VAL A 159 -10.96 -1.34 -17.67
N SER A 160 -9.64 -1.33 -17.76
CA SER A 160 -8.73 -0.54 -16.90
C SER A 160 -8.27 0.77 -17.55
N GLU A 161 -8.80 1.11 -18.75
CA GLU A 161 -8.41 2.31 -19.51
C GLU A 161 -6.89 2.43 -19.73
N GLY A 162 -6.31 1.35 -20.27
CA GLY A 162 -4.90 1.29 -20.66
C GLY A 162 -3.96 0.58 -19.68
N GLY A 163 -4.50 -0.16 -18.72
CA GLY A 163 -3.73 -0.95 -17.75
C GLY A 163 -4.11 -0.65 -16.31
N PHE A 164 -3.66 -1.48 -15.40
CA PHE A 164 -3.92 -1.29 -13.97
C PHE A 164 -2.99 -0.24 -13.36
N GLU A 165 -3.53 0.56 -12.44
CA GLU A 165 -2.81 1.64 -11.77
C GLU A 165 -1.91 1.10 -10.64
N VAL A 166 -0.74 1.71 -10.48
CA VAL A 166 0.08 1.45 -9.28
C VAL A 166 -0.68 1.87 -8.01
N GLY A 167 -0.40 1.20 -6.91
CA GLY A 167 -1.09 1.41 -5.64
C GLY A 167 -2.29 0.48 -5.44
N GLN A 168 -2.52 -0.51 -6.30
CA GLN A 168 -3.69 -1.38 -6.26
C GLN A 168 -3.37 -2.82 -5.84
N LEU A 169 -4.28 -3.39 -5.05
CA LEU A 169 -4.41 -4.83 -4.85
C LEU A 169 -5.46 -5.37 -5.84
N ILE A 170 -5.06 -6.34 -6.66
CA ILE A 170 -5.91 -7.05 -7.62
C ILE A 170 -6.06 -8.49 -7.15
N LEU A 171 -7.28 -8.98 -7.04
CA LEU A 171 -7.55 -10.38 -6.76
C LEU A 171 -7.85 -11.12 -8.06
N LEU A 172 -7.10 -12.20 -8.31
CA LEU A 172 -7.36 -13.12 -9.42
C LEU A 172 -7.91 -14.43 -8.87
N SER A 173 -9.19 -14.65 -9.09
CA SER A 173 -9.94 -15.81 -8.59
C SER A 173 -10.32 -16.78 -9.68
N GLY A 174 -10.70 -18.00 -9.29
CA GLY A 174 -11.19 -19.03 -10.18
C GLY A 174 -10.99 -20.43 -9.63
N ASP A 175 -11.70 -21.39 -10.23
CA ASP A 175 -11.62 -22.80 -9.86
C ASP A 175 -10.20 -23.37 -10.11
N PRO A 176 -9.84 -24.50 -9.48
CA PRO A 176 -8.62 -25.21 -9.84
C PRO A 176 -8.53 -25.45 -11.36
N GLU A 177 -7.33 -25.26 -11.91
CA GLU A 177 -7.03 -25.44 -13.35
C GLU A 177 -7.87 -24.53 -14.31
N ALA A 178 -8.56 -23.52 -13.81
CA ALA A 178 -9.27 -22.57 -14.67
C ALA A 178 -8.34 -21.71 -15.52
N GLY A 179 -7.07 -21.57 -15.14
CA GLY A 179 -6.07 -20.79 -15.87
C GLY A 179 -5.60 -19.53 -15.16
N LYS A 180 -5.77 -19.43 -13.83
CA LYS A 180 -5.31 -18.28 -13.03
C LYS A 180 -3.83 -17.98 -13.25
N THR A 181 -2.98 -18.99 -13.02
CA THR A 181 -1.53 -18.89 -13.24
C THR A 181 -1.20 -18.51 -14.69
N LEU A 182 -1.95 -19.04 -15.66
CA LEU A 182 -1.76 -18.71 -17.07
C LEU A 182 -2.05 -17.23 -17.38
N LEU A 183 -3.16 -16.71 -16.87
CA LEU A 183 -3.53 -15.30 -17.03
C LEU A 183 -2.49 -14.38 -16.38
N SER A 184 -2.03 -14.73 -15.18
CA SER A 184 -1.01 -13.96 -14.46
C SER A 184 0.36 -14.02 -15.16
N VAL A 185 0.76 -15.17 -15.71
CA VAL A 185 1.99 -15.30 -16.51
C VAL A 185 1.90 -14.45 -17.77
N GLN A 186 0.76 -14.40 -18.44
CA GLN A 186 0.58 -13.56 -19.62
C GLN A 186 0.72 -12.08 -19.26
N TYR A 187 0.12 -11.64 -18.16
CA TYR A 187 0.28 -10.27 -17.66
C TYR A 187 1.75 -9.95 -17.35
N ILE A 188 2.40 -10.78 -16.53
CA ILE A 188 3.76 -10.50 -16.11
C ILE A 188 4.76 -10.53 -17.28
N THR A 189 4.57 -11.43 -18.25
CA THR A 189 5.42 -11.48 -19.44
C THR A 189 5.24 -10.31 -20.38
N ASN A 190 4.09 -9.64 -20.37
CA ASN A 190 3.92 -8.37 -21.05
C ASN A 190 4.57 -7.23 -20.26
N ALA A 191 4.25 -7.09 -18.98
CA ALA A 191 4.71 -6.00 -18.13
C ALA A 191 6.24 -5.95 -18.02
N GLN A 192 6.93 -7.09 -17.96
CA GLN A 192 8.39 -7.17 -17.82
C GLN A 192 9.18 -6.63 -19.02
N GLN A 193 8.52 -6.35 -20.14
CA GLN A 193 9.21 -5.70 -21.27
C GLN A 193 9.68 -4.29 -20.90
N ASN A 194 8.90 -3.56 -20.08
CA ASN A 194 9.14 -2.16 -19.76
C ASN A 194 9.28 -1.89 -18.25
N HIS A 195 8.93 -2.85 -17.38
CA HIS A 195 8.93 -2.68 -15.92
C HIS A 195 9.65 -3.84 -15.25
N LYS A 196 10.28 -3.58 -14.11
CA LYS A 196 10.73 -4.65 -13.23
C LYS A 196 9.53 -5.28 -12.55
N VAL A 197 9.45 -6.60 -12.60
CA VAL A 197 8.33 -7.40 -12.11
C VAL A 197 8.80 -8.55 -11.23
N THR A 198 7.95 -8.99 -10.32
CA THR A 198 8.23 -10.11 -9.42
C THR A 198 7.12 -11.15 -9.48
N TYR A 199 7.49 -12.41 -9.56
CA TYR A 199 6.59 -13.54 -9.43
C TYR A 199 6.97 -14.37 -8.20
N PHE A 200 6.10 -14.38 -7.21
CA PHE A 200 6.15 -15.28 -6.06
C PHE A 200 5.35 -16.54 -6.39
N GLY A 201 6.05 -17.58 -6.81
CA GLY A 201 5.47 -18.82 -7.32
C GLY A 201 5.49 -19.94 -6.29
N PHE A 202 4.66 -19.90 -5.28
CA PHE A 202 4.68 -20.86 -4.17
C PHE A 202 4.05 -22.23 -4.49
N GLU A 203 3.43 -22.40 -5.66
CA GLU A 203 2.82 -23.66 -6.08
C GLU A 203 3.75 -24.51 -6.97
N PHE A 204 4.72 -23.90 -7.61
CA PHE A 204 5.64 -24.58 -8.54
C PHE A 204 7.09 -24.19 -8.24
N SER A 205 8.02 -25.11 -8.49
CA SER A 205 9.45 -24.77 -8.41
C SER A 205 9.85 -23.78 -9.51
N VAL A 206 10.79 -22.88 -9.21
CA VAL A 206 11.38 -21.94 -10.18
C VAL A 206 11.83 -22.66 -11.43
N ARG A 207 12.48 -23.83 -11.28
CA ARG A 207 12.93 -24.63 -12.41
C ARG A 207 11.78 -24.96 -13.38
N LYS A 208 10.65 -25.48 -12.86
CA LYS A 208 9.49 -25.83 -13.67
C LYS A 208 8.88 -24.63 -14.38
N HIS A 209 8.84 -23.50 -13.69
CA HIS A 209 8.35 -22.24 -14.24
C HIS A 209 9.21 -21.79 -15.43
N ILE A 210 10.54 -21.76 -15.27
CA ILE A 210 11.50 -21.38 -16.33
C ILE A 210 11.41 -22.35 -17.53
N GLU A 211 11.38 -23.66 -17.29
CA GLU A 211 11.21 -24.66 -18.34
C GLU A 211 9.92 -24.42 -19.15
N THR A 212 8.83 -24.09 -18.47
CA THR A 212 7.54 -23.78 -19.12
C THR A 212 7.65 -22.53 -19.98
N LEU A 213 8.18 -21.43 -19.45
CA LEU A 213 8.33 -20.18 -20.19
C LEU A 213 9.21 -20.35 -21.44
N ASN A 214 10.32 -21.06 -21.31
CA ASN A 214 11.24 -21.33 -22.42
C ASN A 214 10.60 -22.23 -23.49
N SER A 215 9.89 -23.32 -23.07
CA SER A 215 9.24 -24.25 -24.00
C SER A 215 8.09 -23.62 -24.78
N LYS A 216 7.50 -22.54 -24.25
CA LYS A 216 6.38 -21.81 -24.87
C LYS A 216 6.79 -20.52 -25.57
N ASN A 217 8.08 -20.30 -25.76
CA ASN A 217 8.66 -19.17 -26.49
C ASN A 217 8.14 -17.81 -26.02
N PHE A 218 8.07 -17.60 -24.70
CA PHE A 218 7.78 -16.28 -24.18
C PHE A 218 8.97 -15.36 -24.40
N LYS A 219 8.69 -14.14 -24.89
CA LYS A 219 9.72 -13.11 -25.00
C LYS A 219 9.99 -12.52 -23.62
N LEU A 220 11.19 -12.76 -23.08
CA LEU A 220 11.56 -12.34 -21.73
C LEU A 220 12.71 -11.34 -21.75
N ASN A 221 12.55 -10.25 -20.99
CA ASN A 221 13.64 -9.41 -20.54
C ASN A 221 14.11 -9.96 -19.18
N LYS A 222 15.20 -10.72 -19.19
CA LYS A 222 15.67 -11.49 -18.03
C LYS A 222 16.06 -10.62 -16.84
N GLU A 223 16.47 -9.38 -17.08
CA GLU A 223 16.90 -8.46 -16.03
C GLU A 223 15.70 -7.82 -15.30
N ASN A 224 14.53 -7.82 -15.92
CA ASN A 224 13.30 -7.26 -15.36
C ASN A 224 12.43 -8.29 -14.65
N TYR A 225 12.74 -9.58 -14.72
CA TYR A 225 11.87 -10.64 -14.21
C TYR A 225 12.51 -11.39 -13.04
N PHE A 226 12.13 -11.03 -11.83
CA PHE A 226 12.53 -11.70 -10.60
C PHE A 226 11.53 -12.80 -10.23
N ILE A 227 12.01 -13.96 -9.79
CA ILE A 227 11.19 -15.11 -9.42
C ILE A 227 11.65 -15.65 -8.07
N ASP A 228 10.70 -15.92 -7.17
CA ASP A 228 10.90 -16.56 -5.88
C ASP A 228 9.85 -17.66 -5.69
N ASP A 229 10.25 -18.85 -5.22
CA ASP A 229 9.37 -20.00 -4.97
C ASP A 229 9.34 -20.44 -3.50
N LEU A 230 9.97 -19.68 -2.61
CA LEU A 230 9.97 -19.96 -1.18
C LEU A 230 8.67 -19.45 -0.56
N SER A 231 7.86 -20.37 -0.01
CA SER A 231 6.70 -19.99 0.78
C SER A 231 7.18 -19.31 2.06
N CYS A 232 6.54 -18.18 2.42
CA CYS A 232 6.98 -17.39 3.53
C CYS A 232 5.82 -16.92 4.41
N GLU A 233 6.16 -16.48 5.59
CA GLU A 233 5.24 -15.76 6.46
C GLU A 233 4.92 -14.38 5.85
N ILE A 234 3.73 -13.86 6.16
CA ILE A 234 3.27 -12.57 5.62
C ILE A 234 4.28 -11.43 5.88
N ASN A 235 4.94 -11.42 7.04
CA ASN A 235 5.93 -10.39 7.38
C ASN A 235 7.21 -10.49 6.53
N GLU A 236 7.64 -11.71 6.21
CA GLU A 236 8.77 -11.95 5.30
C GLU A 236 8.42 -11.50 3.88
N LEU A 237 7.23 -11.87 3.39
CA LEU A 237 6.72 -11.44 2.10
C LEU A 237 6.65 -9.91 1.99
N VAL A 238 6.13 -9.23 3.01
CA VAL A 238 6.09 -7.77 3.09
C VAL A 238 7.49 -7.18 3.02
N SER A 239 8.46 -7.77 3.71
CA SER A 239 9.85 -7.30 3.71
C SER A 239 10.50 -7.47 2.34
N GLN A 240 10.27 -8.59 1.67
CA GLN A 240 10.75 -8.84 0.30
C GLN A 240 10.12 -7.87 -0.71
N ILE A 241 8.81 -7.65 -0.65
CA ILE A 241 8.13 -6.69 -1.53
C ILE A 241 8.70 -5.28 -1.32
N ARG A 242 8.96 -4.86 -0.06
CA ARG A 242 9.56 -3.54 0.23
C ARG A 242 10.96 -3.41 -0.37
N LEU A 243 11.77 -4.45 -0.24
CA LEU A 243 13.13 -4.47 -0.80
C LEU A 243 13.07 -4.31 -2.33
N LEU A 244 12.33 -5.17 -3.00
CA LEU A 244 12.23 -5.19 -4.46
C LEU A 244 11.56 -3.92 -5.01
N ALA A 245 10.56 -3.35 -4.31
CA ALA A 245 9.96 -2.07 -4.69
C ALA A 245 10.98 -0.91 -4.65
N ARG A 246 11.92 -0.91 -3.68
CA ARG A 246 13.04 0.06 -3.66
C ARG A 246 14.02 -0.15 -4.82
N GLU A 247 14.16 -1.37 -5.32
CA GLU A 247 14.93 -1.69 -6.52
C GLU A 247 14.20 -1.34 -7.83
N GLY A 248 12.97 -0.81 -7.73
CA GLY A 248 12.17 -0.33 -8.85
C GLY A 248 11.15 -1.33 -9.39
N HIS A 249 10.89 -2.44 -8.69
CA HIS A 249 9.84 -3.36 -9.08
C HIS A 249 8.46 -2.74 -8.89
N LYS A 250 7.59 -2.88 -9.91
CA LYS A 250 6.27 -2.24 -9.97
C LYS A 250 5.08 -3.19 -9.96
N LEU A 251 5.28 -4.42 -10.41
CA LEU A 251 4.27 -5.47 -10.44
C LEU A 251 4.75 -6.68 -9.64
N PHE A 252 3.91 -7.12 -8.71
CA PHE A 252 4.12 -8.30 -7.89
C PHE A 252 2.96 -9.27 -8.09
N ILE A 253 3.24 -10.49 -8.52
CA ILE A 253 2.25 -11.57 -8.61
C ILE A 253 2.54 -12.59 -7.53
N ILE A 254 1.52 -12.96 -6.76
CA ILE A 254 1.62 -13.92 -5.65
C ILE A 254 0.72 -15.12 -5.96
N ASP A 255 1.32 -16.26 -6.24
CA ASP A 255 0.62 -17.53 -6.58
C ASP A 255 0.97 -18.61 -5.55
N SER A 256 0.17 -18.80 -4.50
CA SER A 256 -1.13 -18.25 -4.22
C SER A 256 -1.29 -17.87 -2.74
N GLN A 257 -2.40 -17.17 -2.41
CA GLN A 257 -2.78 -16.76 -1.05
C GLN A 257 -2.68 -17.88 -0.02
N MET A 258 -3.06 -19.11 -0.38
CA MET A 258 -3.11 -20.25 0.54
C MET A 258 -1.72 -20.68 1.05
N LYS A 259 -0.65 -20.29 0.38
CA LYS A 259 0.73 -20.61 0.77
C LYS A 259 1.33 -19.58 1.72
N ILE A 260 0.70 -18.41 1.84
CA ILE A 260 1.14 -17.38 2.77
C ILE A 260 0.73 -17.80 4.18
N GLN A 261 1.71 -17.90 5.07
CA GLN A 261 1.48 -18.16 6.49
C GLN A 261 1.27 -16.84 7.24
N ALA A 262 0.39 -16.83 8.22
CA ALA A 262 0.21 -15.70 9.12
C ALA A 262 -0.04 -16.21 10.56
N PRO A 263 0.39 -15.48 11.60
CA PRO A 263 0.22 -15.89 12.97
C PRO A 263 -1.26 -16.09 13.35
N ILE A 264 -1.58 -17.26 13.95
CA ILE A 264 -2.96 -17.63 14.29
C ILE A 264 -3.27 -17.35 15.77
N ILE A 265 -2.27 -17.06 16.60
CA ILE A 265 -2.40 -16.97 18.05
C ILE A 265 -3.51 -15.98 18.44
N GLY A 266 -4.57 -16.49 19.07
CA GLY A 266 -5.70 -15.70 19.56
C GLY A 266 -6.64 -15.13 18.49
N ARG A 267 -6.52 -15.57 17.22
CA ARG A 267 -7.33 -15.08 16.08
C ARG A 267 -8.11 -16.19 15.41
N THR A 268 -9.25 -15.86 14.82
CA THR A 268 -10.01 -16.76 13.96
C THR A 268 -9.34 -16.88 12.57
N ILE A 269 -9.63 -17.96 11.85
CA ILE A 269 -9.13 -18.14 10.48
C ILE A 269 -9.54 -16.95 9.58
N GLU A 270 -10.76 -16.45 9.74
CA GLU A 270 -11.26 -15.30 8.96
C GLU A 270 -10.47 -14.02 9.25
N GLU A 271 -10.11 -13.77 10.51
CA GLU A 271 -9.28 -12.60 10.88
C GLU A 271 -7.86 -12.71 10.33
N VAL A 272 -7.27 -13.90 10.37
CA VAL A 272 -5.95 -14.17 9.81
C VAL A 272 -5.96 -13.92 8.29
N GLU A 273 -6.94 -14.48 7.59
CA GLU A 273 -7.07 -14.27 6.14
C GLU A 273 -7.36 -12.80 5.81
N THR A 274 -8.24 -12.13 6.54
CA THR A 274 -8.51 -10.69 6.36
C THR A 274 -7.24 -9.86 6.53
N THR A 275 -6.41 -10.19 7.52
CA THR A 275 -5.14 -9.48 7.77
C THR A 275 -4.21 -9.56 6.55
N LYS A 276 -4.13 -10.69 5.86
CA LYS A 276 -3.31 -10.83 4.64
C LYS A 276 -3.75 -9.84 3.55
N PHE A 277 -5.06 -9.75 3.29
CA PHE A 277 -5.60 -8.84 2.27
C PHE A 277 -5.37 -7.38 2.63
N THR A 278 -5.67 -6.99 3.88
CA THR A 278 -5.48 -5.60 4.36
C THR A 278 -4.00 -5.20 4.30
N THR A 279 -3.11 -6.09 4.76
CA THR A 279 -1.66 -5.85 4.72
C THR A 279 -1.15 -5.63 3.31
N LEU A 280 -1.56 -6.49 2.36
CA LEU A 280 -1.11 -6.37 0.97
C LEU A 280 -1.73 -5.16 0.25
N ALA A 281 -2.99 -4.81 0.54
CA ALA A 281 -3.62 -3.61 0.00
C ALA A 281 -2.94 -2.32 0.48
N ASP A 282 -2.66 -2.21 1.77
CA ASP A 282 -1.93 -1.09 2.35
C ASP A 282 -0.50 -0.99 1.80
N LEU A 283 0.16 -2.15 1.63
CA LEU A 283 1.50 -2.21 1.07
C LEU A 283 1.53 -1.71 -0.37
N ALA A 284 0.61 -2.18 -1.21
CA ALA A 284 0.47 -1.74 -2.60
C ALA A 284 0.30 -0.22 -2.68
N LYS A 285 -0.62 0.33 -1.88
CA LYS A 285 -0.92 1.77 -1.82
C LYS A 285 0.30 2.59 -1.36
N ARG A 286 0.99 2.16 -0.30
CA ARG A 286 2.15 2.90 0.26
C ARG A 286 3.35 2.89 -0.66
N LEU A 287 3.63 1.75 -1.30
CA LEU A 287 4.78 1.59 -2.19
C LEU A 287 4.50 2.04 -3.64
N GLN A 288 3.25 2.36 -3.97
CA GLN A 288 2.82 2.68 -5.34
C GLN A 288 3.23 1.58 -6.33
N VAL A 289 2.82 0.34 -6.00
CA VAL A 289 3.04 -0.87 -6.80
C VAL A 289 1.72 -1.60 -7.05
N ILE A 290 1.67 -2.46 -8.04
CA ILE A 290 0.54 -3.38 -8.26
C ILE A 290 0.85 -4.71 -7.59
N ILE A 291 -0.07 -5.20 -6.77
CA ILE A 291 -0.02 -6.55 -6.22
C ILE A 291 -1.19 -7.35 -6.79
N VAL A 292 -0.90 -8.41 -7.52
CA VAL A 292 -1.89 -9.39 -7.98
C VAL A 292 -1.80 -10.61 -7.09
N LEU A 293 -2.85 -10.86 -6.32
CA LEU A 293 -2.95 -12.01 -5.43
C LEU A 293 -3.88 -13.07 -6.04
N ILE A 294 -3.32 -14.23 -6.34
CA ILE A 294 -4.11 -15.38 -6.80
C ILE A 294 -4.79 -16.04 -5.61
N ILE A 295 -6.11 -16.19 -5.69
CA ILE A 295 -6.96 -16.74 -4.65
C ILE A 295 -7.75 -17.94 -5.16
N GLN A 296 -8.15 -18.83 -4.25
CA GLN A 296 -9.11 -19.89 -4.53
C GLN A 296 -10.50 -19.46 -4.04
N ASN A 297 -11.53 -19.83 -4.78
CA ASN A 297 -12.91 -19.58 -4.39
C ASN A 297 -13.32 -20.46 -3.21
N SER A 298 -14.20 -19.94 -2.35
CA SER A 298 -14.86 -20.73 -1.33
C SER A 298 -15.77 -21.78 -1.98
N LYS A 299 -15.84 -22.97 -1.41
CA LYS A 299 -16.80 -24.01 -1.88
C LYS A 299 -18.26 -23.62 -1.63
N SER A 300 -18.50 -22.81 -0.60
CA SER A 300 -19.85 -22.36 -0.20
C SER A 300 -20.29 -21.09 -0.92
N ASP A 301 -19.35 -20.27 -1.39
CA ASP A 301 -19.61 -19.01 -2.06
C ASP A 301 -18.56 -18.82 -3.17
N SER A 302 -18.98 -19.02 -4.41
CA SER A 302 -18.09 -18.94 -5.56
C SER A 302 -17.59 -17.50 -5.83
N TYR A 303 -18.18 -16.50 -5.20
CA TYR A 303 -17.78 -15.09 -5.33
C TYR A 303 -16.86 -14.61 -4.21
N ALA A 304 -16.72 -15.38 -3.13
CA ALA A 304 -15.86 -15.04 -2.01
C ALA A 304 -14.54 -15.84 -2.05
N PRO A 305 -13.42 -15.23 -1.63
CA PRO A 305 -12.18 -15.96 -1.38
C PRO A 305 -12.36 -17.00 -0.28
N THR A 306 -11.61 -18.08 -0.35
CA THR A 306 -11.57 -19.04 0.75
C THR A 306 -11.08 -18.33 2.02
N GLY A 307 -11.88 -18.43 3.08
CA GLY A 307 -11.51 -17.96 4.43
C GLY A 307 -11.85 -16.51 4.78
N SER A 308 -12.16 -15.63 3.83
CA SER A 308 -12.55 -14.25 4.16
C SER A 308 -13.45 -13.58 3.13
N ARG A 309 -14.67 -13.24 3.53
CA ARG A 309 -15.54 -12.35 2.75
C ARG A 309 -15.05 -10.90 2.78
N LYS A 310 -14.49 -10.46 3.91
CA LYS A 310 -13.98 -9.08 4.08
C LYS A 310 -12.79 -8.79 3.15
N GLY A 311 -11.98 -9.79 2.81
CA GLY A 311 -10.85 -9.62 1.89
C GLY A 311 -11.21 -9.05 0.52
N VAL A 312 -12.44 -9.34 0.02
CA VAL A 312 -12.94 -8.78 -1.24
C VAL A 312 -13.09 -7.25 -1.17
N HIS A 313 -13.42 -6.70 0.01
CA HIS A 313 -13.60 -5.25 0.18
C HIS A 313 -12.28 -4.50 0.03
N GLU A 314 -11.16 -5.10 0.42
CA GLU A 314 -9.83 -4.50 0.32
C GLU A 314 -9.33 -4.39 -1.11
N ALA A 315 -9.76 -5.29 -1.99
CA ALA A 315 -9.35 -5.29 -3.39
C ALA A 315 -9.85 -4.05 -4.14
N HIS A 316 -9.01 -3.54 -5.03
CA HIS A 316 -9.37 -2.49 -6.00
C HIS A 316 -10.02 -3.09 -7.23
N VAL A 317 -9.49 -4.21 -7.70
CA VAL A 317 -10.03 -4.96 -8.84
C VAL A 317 -10.16 -6.43 -8.47
N MET A 318 -11.24 -7.07 -8.92
CA MET A 318 -11.43 -8.50 -8.78
C MET A 318 -11.73 -9.12 -10.15
N ILE A 319 -10.83 -9.99 -10.56
CA ILE A 319 -10.88 -10.73 -11.82
C ILE A 319 -11.20 -12.18 -11.50
N ARG A 320 -12.11 -12.76 -12.25
CA ARG A 320 -12.42 -14.19 -12.17
C ARG A 320 -12.19 -14.85 -13.50
N ILE A 321 -11.47 -15.97 -13.50
CA ILE A 321 -11.33 -16.84 -14.66
C ILE A 321 -12.01 -18.18 -14.38
N GLU A 322 -12.81 -18.66 -15.31
CA GLU A 322 -13.53 -19.92 -15.17
C GLU A 322 -13.60 -20.70 -16.47
N ARG A 323 -13.76 -22.00 -16.33
CA ARG A 323 -14.05 -22.88 -17.46
C ARG A 323 -15.51 -22.67 -17.91
N ILE A 324 -15.75 -22.64 -19.21
CA ILE A 324 -17.11 -22.61 -19.73
C ILE A 324 -17.73 -23.99 -19.58
N LYS A 325 -18.95 -24.06 -19.05
CA LYS A 325 -19.65 -25.32 -18.84
C LYS A 325 -19.90 -26.03 -20.19
N SER A 326 -19.73 -27.35 -20.20
CA SER A 326 -19.90 -28.16 -21.43
C SER A 326 -21.26 -27.99 -22.08
N GLY A 327 -22.30 -27.67 -21.29
CA GLY A 327 -23.65 -27.38 -21.80
C GLY A 327 -23.74 -26.12 -22.66
N GLU A 328 -22.91 -25.12 -22.39
CA GLU A 328 -22.81 -23.85 -23.14
C GLU A 328 -22.04 -24.01 -24.47
N LEU A 329 -21.18 -25.05 -24.55
CA LEU A 329 -20.32 -25.35 -25.70
C LEU A 329 -20.81 -26.56 -26.54
N LYS A 330 -22.09 -26.89 -26.52
CA LYS A 330 -22.66 -28.06 -27.23
C LYS A 330 -22.36 -28.07 -28.73
N HIS A 331 -22.20 -26.88 -29.33
CA HIS A 331 -21.87 -26.73 -30.76
C HIS A 331 -20.44 -27.19 -31.10
N ILE A 332 -19.55 -27.23 -30.11
CA ILE A 332 -18.18 -27.76 -30.27
C ILE A 332 -18.21 -29.26 -29.97
N LYS A 333 -18.04 -30.11 -30.97
CA LYS A 333 -18.12 -31.58 -30.82
C LYS A 333 -16.91 -32.14 -30.05
N ASP A 334 -15.71 -31.60 -30.27
CA ASP A 334 -14.50 -32.09 -29.65
C ASP A 334 -14.43 -31.67 -28.18
N TYR A 335 -14.33 -32.64 -27.27
CA TYR A 335 -14.21 -32.44 -25.84
C TYR A 335 -12.90 -31.68 -25.45
N ASN A 336 -11.79 -32.04 -26.12
CA ASN A 336 -10.51 -31.37 -25.84
C ASN A 336 -10.53 -29.89 -26.26
N GLU A 337 -11.24 -29.59 -27.35
CA GLU A 337 -11.43 -28.21 -27.80
C GLU A 337 -12.33 -27.42 -26.81
N ARG A 338 -13.41 -28.00 -26.30
CA ARG A 338 -14.22 -27.37 -25.25
C ARG A 338 -13.40 -26.99 -24.03
N ASN A 339 -12.50 -27.87 -23.61
CA ASN A 339 -11.65 -27.64 -22.43
C ASN A 339 -10.65 -26.49 -22.61
N LYS A 340 -10.44 -25.98 -23.82
CA LYS A 340 -9.59 -24.81 -24.07
C LYS A 340 -10.31 -23.47 -23.85
N HIS A 341 -11.65 -23.47 -23.75
CA HIS A 341 -12.42 -22.26 -23.65
C HIS A 341 -12.51 -21.78 -22.20
N ARG A 342 -12.33 -20.47 -22.03
CA ARG A 342 -12.37 -19.78 -20.73
C ARG A 342 -13.25 -18.55 -20.82
N ARG A 343 -13.77 -18.14 -19.68
CA ARG A 343 -14.47 -16.89 -19.48
C ARG A 343 -13.74 -16.10 -18.42
N VAL A 344 -13.42 -14.84 -18.70
CA VAL A 344 -12.83 -13.89 -17.77
C VAL A 344 -13.86 -12.82 -17.45
N LEU A 345 -14.11 -12.61 -16.16
CA LEU A 345 -15.09 -11.66 -15.66
C LEU A 345 -14.40 -10.63 -14.78
N ILE A 346 -14.82 -9.38 -14.89
CA ILE A 346 -14.46 -8.32 -13.95
C ILE A 346 -15.61 -8.17 -12.96
N LEU A 347 -15.43 -8.71 -11.76
CA LEU A 347 -16.46 -8.70 -10.70
C LEU A 347 -16.46 -7.39 -9.91
N LYS A 348 -15.31 -6.73 -9.83
CA LYS A 348 -15.13 -5.45 -9.14
C LYS A 348 -14.05 -4.65 -9.84
N ASN A 349 -14.28 -3.36 -10.01
CA ASN A 349 -13.30 -2.44 -10.57
C ASN A 349 -13.52 -1.04 -9.99
N LYS A 350 -12.74 -0.71 -8.95
CA LYS A 350 -12.76 0.62 -8.31
C LYS A 350 -12.01 1.68 -9.13
N GLN A 351 -11.18 1.26 -10.10
CA GLN A 351 -10.40 2.19 -10.92
C GLN A 351 -11.28 2.96 -11.90
N THR A 352 -12.13 2.24 -12.64
CA THR A 352 -12.97 2.83 -13.72
C THR A 352 -14.46 2.62 -13.51
N GLY A 353 -14.85 1.68 -12.65
CA GLY A 353 -16.23 1.22 -12.50
C GLY A 353 -16.68 0.27 -13.61
N LEU A 354 -15.90 0.10 -14.68
CA LEU A 354 -16.26 -0.77 -15.80
C LEU A 354 -16.17 -2.24 -15.39
N GLN A 355 -17.22 -2.98 -15.69
CA GLN A 355 -17.31 -4.42 -15.54
C GLN A 355 -17.52 -5.06 -16.91
N GLY A 356 -17.35 -6.37 -16.99
CA GLY A 356 -17.56 -7.07 -18.25
C GLY A 356 -17.16 -8.52 -18.20
N VAL A 357 -17.46 -9.19 -19.29
CA VAL A 357 -17.15 -10.61 -19.51
C VAL A 357 -16.56 -10.75 -20.89
N GLN A 358 -15.42 -11.44 -20.98
CA GLN A 358 -14.80 -11.77 -22.25
C GLN A 358 -14.48 -13.27 -22.31
N PHE A 359 -14.63 -13.82 -23.50
CA PHE A 359 -14.34 -15.22 -23.79
C PHE A 359 -12.93 -15.37 -24.37
N PHE A 360 -12.26 -16.45 -23.98
CA PHE A 360 -10.90 -16.74 -24.38
C PHE A 360 -10.77 -18.19 -24.81
N ARG A 361 -9.83 -18.42 -25.71
CA ARG A 361 -9.35 -19.75 -26.07
C ARG A 361 -7.90 -19.90 -25.64
N MET A 362 -7.61 -20.96 -24.91
CA MET A 362 -6.27 -21.30 -24.49
C MET A 362 -5.55 -22.09 -25.61
N VAL A 363 -4.44 -21.53 -26.09
CA VAL A 363 -3.58 -22.16 -27.09
C VAL A 363 -2.12 -21.97 -26.67
N ASP A 364 -1.35 -23.04 -26.64
CA ASP A 364 0.08 -23.01 -26.32
C ASP A 364 0.46 -22.17 -25.10
N TYR A 365 -0.27 -22.40 -24.01
CA TYR A 365 -0.06 -21.69 -22.74
C TYR A 365 -0.28 -20.16 -22.83
N LYS A 366 -1.17 -19.74 -23.73
CA LYS A 366 -1.63 -18.34 -23.86
C LYS A 366 -3.13 -18.29 -24.01
N LEU A 367 -3.73 -17.21 -23.51
CA LEU A 367 -5.16 -16.91 -23.64
C LEU A 367 -5.34 -15.93 -24.79
N PHE A 368 -6.10 -16.31 -25.77
CA PHE A 368 -6.48 -15.45 -26.91
C PHE A 368 -7.95 -15.09 -26.80
N GLU A 369 -8.25 -13.81 -26.94
CA GLU A 369 -9.63 -13.32 -26.97
C GLU A 369 -10.38 -13.91 -28.17
N ILE A 370 -11.64 -14.28 -27.93
CA ILE A 370 -12.49 -14.80 -28.98
C ILE A 370 -13.66 -13.83 -29.16
N ASN A 371 -13.81 -13.33 -30.36
CA ASN A 371 -15.01 -12.61 -30.77
C ASN A 371 -16.13 -13.64 -31.00
N THR A 372 -16.90 -13.92 -29.96
CA THR A 372 -17.98 -14.87 -30.05
C THR A 372 -19.32 -14.16 -30.06
N ASN A 373 -20.12 -14.44 -31.08
CA ASN A 373 -21.58 -14.23 -31.06
C ASN A 373 -22.27 -15.22 -30.08
N TYR A 374 -21.69 -15.50 -28.91
CA TYR A 374 -22.31 -16.29 -27.85
C TYR A 374 -23.57 -15.62 -27.26
N ARG A 375 -23.91 -14.40 -27.68
CA ARG A 375 -25.13 -13.68 -27.30
C ARG A 375 -26.45 -14.37 -27.67
N LYS A 376 -26.43 -15.59 -28.23
CA LYS A 376 -27.66 -16.35 -28.56
C LYS A 376 -27.99 -17.46 -27.57
N LEU A 377 -27.29 -17.59 -26.45
CA LEU A 377 -27.63 -18.60 -25.45
C LEU A 377 -27.92 -17.89 -24.12
N ASP A 378 -29.20 -17.68 -23.91
CA ASP A 378 -29.82 -17.19 -22.67
C ASP A 378 -29.82 -15.67 -22.46
N ASP A 379 -30.97 -15.07 -22.82
CA ASP A 379 -31.36 -13.71 -22.40
C ASP A 379 -31.81 -13.67 -20.92
N SER A 380 -31.25 -14.51 -20.07
CA SER A 380 -31.43 -14.32 -18.64
C SER A 380 -30.43 -13.24 -18.20
N PRO A 381 -30.86 -12.06 -17.75
CA PRO A 381 -29.98 -11.15 -17.11
C PRO A 381 -29.39 -11.88 -15.88
N TYR A 382 -28.06 -11.96 -15.76
CA TYR A 382 -27.46 -12.32 -14.48
C TYR A 382 -28.02 -11.32 -13.49
N GLU A 383 -28.96 -11.71 -12.65
CA GLU A 383 -29.35 -10.96 -11.48
C GLU A 383 -28.11 -10.80 -10.64
N ILE A 384 -27.50 -9.65 -10.76
CA ILE A 384 -26.60 -9.13 -9.73
C ILE A 384 -27.53 -9.02 -8.52
N LYS A 385 -27.45 -9.96 -7.61
CA LYS A 385 -28.09 -9.81 -6.31
C LYS A 385 -27.42 -8.60 -5.69
N ASP A 386 -28.15 -7.49 -5.66
CA ASP A 386 -27.79 -6.33 -4.85
C ASP A 386 -27.64 -6.82 -3.42
N TYR A 387 -26.41 -6.82 -2.95
CA TYR A 387 -26.16 -7.02 -1.54
C TYR A 387 -26.43 -5.68 -0.88
N ASP A 388 -27.56 -5.60 -0.17
CA ASP A 388 -27.85 -4.53 0.76
C ASP A 388 -26.65 -4.35 1.72
N TYR A 389 -26.13 -3.14 1.75
CA TYR A 389 -25.01 -2.70 2.60
C TYR A 389 -25.49 -2.46 4.03
#